data_bbb8a584a1e5f48ae80cfec67ad756ee
#
_entry.id   bbb8a584a1e5f48ae80cfec67ad756ee
#
_cell.length_a   1.000
_cell.length_b   1.000
_cell.length_c   1.000
_cell.angle_alpha   90.00
_cell.angle_beta   90.00
_cell.angle_gamma   90.00
#
_symmetry.space_group_name_H-M   'P 1'
#
loop_
_entity.id
_entity.type
_entity.pdbx_description
1 polymer ?
#
loop_
_entity_poly.entity_id
_entity_poly.type
_entity_poly.pdbx_seq_one_letter_code
_entity_poly.pdbx_strand_id
1 'polypeptide(L)'
;FIFINIFFYRISEHGTDRSAQILIFLLIIELLILINLDSHFRENSTKFFILLILIISLKSFYILYLILLFPILYYFIKDKKIIYVRDFLKNPLFYLSFLTFIFILLVNFFNSGCLIYPVKITCFENFSWTIPLQEVSQMNNWYEQWSKGGAGPNFRVDNPEIYIQKFNWVGNWITVYFFNKVSDFLYGIIFLSFILFVIFYSKNNKVEVPYKGIILIYLMLILLFTEWFYNHPALRYGGYPLIALLLFLPIAQYLSKKNYLNFNTNIRAY
;
A
#
# COMPACT_ATOMS: atom_id res chain seq x y z
N PHE A 1 -14.82 -1.38 6.83
CA PHE A 1 -15.30 -0.34 7.77
C PHE A 1 -14.92 -0.67 9.22
N ILE A 2 -15.25 -1.86 9.73
CA ILE A 2 -14.91 -2.32 11.10
C ILE A 2 -13.40 -2.26 11.33
N PHE A 3 -12.61 -2.83 10.43
CA PHE A 3 -11.15 -2.80 10.50
C PHE A 3 -10.61 -1.37 10.62
N ILE A 4 -11.06 -0.44 9.78
CA ILE A 4 -10.63 0.95 9.80
C ILE A 4 -10.94 1.60 11.15
N ASN A 5 -12.15 1.40 11.69
CA ASN A 5 -12.55 1.99 12.96
C ASN A 5 -11.81 1.43 14.17
N ILE A 6 -11.44 0.14 14.15
CA ILE A 6 -10.72 -0.47 15.27
C ILE A 6 -9.23 -0.12 15.23
N PHE A 7 -8.59 -0.25 14.05
CA PHE A 7 -7.13 -0.12 13.95
C PHE A 7 -6.65 1.32 13.67
N PHE A 8 -7.52 2.16 13.12
CA PHE A 8 -7.17 3.55 12.79
C PHE A 8 -8.00 4.60 13.57
N TYR A 9 -8.48 4.25 14.76
CA TYR A 9 -9.32 5.15 15.56
C TYR A 9 -8.62 6.46 15.97
N ARG A 10 -7.28 6.47 16.04
CA ARG A 10 -6.47 7.66 16.35
C ARG A 10 -5.75 8.17 15.11
N ILE A 11 -6.49 8.64 14.12
CA ILE A 11 -5.93 9.08 12.82
C ILE A 11 -4.95 10.24 13.01
N SER A 12 -5.24 11.17 13.92
CA SER A 12 -4.43 12.38 14.14
C SER A 12 -3.09 12.14 14.85
N GLU A 13 -2.93 11.04 15.58
CA GLU A 13 -1.71 10.83 16.39
C GLU A 13 -0.45 10.56 15.56
N HIS A 14 -0.58 10.06 14.34
CA HIS A 14 0.53 9.68 13.48
C HIS A 14 0.59 10.49 12.18
N GLY A 15 0.05 11.71 12.19
CA GLY A 15 0.06 12.59 11.04
C GLY A 15 -0.58 11.95 9.81
N THR A 16 0.13 11.98 8.67
CA THR A 16 -0.37 11.49 7.38
C THR A 16 -0.28 9.97 7.20
N ASP A 17 0.43 9.24 8.08
CA ASP A 17 0.69 7.81 7.92
C ASP A 17 -0.60 6.99 7.85
N ARG A 18 -1.53 7.22 8.78
CA ARG A 18 -2.79 6.45 8.84
C ARG A 18 -3.73 6.79 7.71
N SER A 19 -3.82 8.07 7.35
CA SER A 19 -4.63 8.50 6.22
C SER A 19 -4.19 7.82 4.93
N ALA A 20 -2.87 7.79 4.64
CA ALA A 20 -2.31 7.09 3.50
C ALA A 20 -2.65 5.59 3.53
N GLN A 21 -2.52 4.94 4.69
CA GLN A 21 -2.81 3.51 4.84
C GLN A 21 -4.29 3.16 4.63
N ILE A 22 -5.20 4.01 5.04
CA ILE A 22 -6.64 3.84 4.76
C ILE A 22 -6.90 3.95 3.25
N LEU A 23 -6.30 4.94 2.59
CA LEU A 23 -6.46 5.12 1.15
C LEU A 23 -5.91 3.94 0.32
N ILE A 24 -4.93 3.18 0.83
CA ILE A 24 -4.43 1.97 0.17
C ILE A 24 -5.52 0.91 0.02
N PHE A 25 -6.43 0.75 0.99
CA PHE A 25 -7.56 -0.17 0.83
C PHE A 25 -8.48 0.25 -0.32
N LEU A 26 -8.77 1.56 -0.42
CA LEU A 26 -9.56 2.09 -1.53
C LEU A 26 -8.84 1.91 -2.86
N LEU A 27 -7.53 2.14 -2.90
CA LEU A 27 -6.70 1.93 -4.09
C LEU A 27 -6.78 0.48 -4.60
N ILE A 28 -6.71 -0.50 -3.71
CA ILE A 28 -6.81 -1.92 -4.07
C ILE A 28 -8.23 -2.28 -4.54
N ILE A 29 -9.26 -1.71 -3.94
CA ILE A 29 -10.66 -1.89 -4.39
C ILE A 29 -10.81 -1.32 -5.82
N GLU A 30 -10.35 -0.09 -6.08
CA GLU A 30 -10.42 0.50 -7.42
C GLU A 30 -9.58 -0.28 -8.44
N LEU A 31 -8.43 -0.84 -8.05
CA LEU A 31 -7.62 -1.71 -8.90
C LEU A 31 -8.37 -2.99 -9.28
N LEU A 32 -9.05 -3.63 -8.34
CA LEU A 32 -9.86 -4.82 -8.58
C LEU A 32 -11.03 -4.51 -9.51
N ILE A 33 -11.70 -3.38 -9.30
CA ILE A 33 -12.80 -2.90 -10.16
C ILE A 33 -12.28 -2.67 -11.58
N LEU A 34 -11.16 -1.97 -11.72
CA LEU A 34 -10.56 -1.60 -12.99
C LEU A 34 -10.19 -2.83 -13.85
N ILE A 35 -9.67 -3.89 -13.23
CA ILE A 35 -9.25 -5.10 -13.92
C ILE A 35 -10.46 -5.99 -14.31
N ASN A 36 -11.53 -5.99 -13.49
CA ASN A 36 -12.65 -6.93 -13.67
C ASN A 36 -13.88 -6.34 -14.37
N LEU A 37 -14.09 -5.02 -14.30
CA LEU A 37 -15.23 -4.34 -14.89
C LEU A 37 -14.81 -3.52 -16.12
N ASP A 38 -15.24 -3.92 -17.29
CA ASP A 38 -14.99 -3.20 -18.54
C ASP A 38 -15.83 -1.91 -18.67
N SER A 39 -16.96 -1.85 -17.94
CA SER A 39 -17.80 -0.67 -17.90
C SER A 39 -17.14 0.43 -17.07
N HIS A 40 -17.16 1.67 -17.56
CA HIS A 40 -16.62 2.84 -16.87
C HIS A 40 -15.08 2.85 -16.68
N PHE A 41 -14.34 2.18 -17.58
CA PHE A 41 -12.88 2.11 -17.53
C PHE A 41 -12.21 3.48 -17.32
N ARG A 42 -12.63 4.50 -18.07
CA ARG A 42 -12.07 5.85 -17.99
C ARG A 42 -12.24 6.46 -16.60
N GLU A 43 -13.39 6.28 -15.97
CA GLU A 43 -13.70 6.81 -14.64
C GLU A 43 -12.88 6.08 -13.57
N ASN A 44 -12.87 4.74 -13.58
CA ASN A 44 -12.18 3.93 -12.60
C ASN A 44 -10.65 4.07 -12.69
N SER A 45 -10.08 4.17 -13.88
CA SER A 45 -8.65 4.43 -14.07
C SER A 45 -8.26 5.81 -13.54
N THR A 46 -9.11 6.80 -13.71
CA THR A 46 -8.88 8.14 -13.18
C THR A 46 -8.92 8.15 -11.66
N LYS A 47 -9.91 7.49 -11.03
CA LYS A 47 -10.01 7.33 -9.57
C LYS A 47 -8.77 6.64 -9.01
N PHE A 48 -8.35 5.54 -9.64
CA PHE A 48 -7.14 4.82 -9.23
C PHE A 48 -5.91 5.74 -9.26
N PHE A 49 -5.72 6.50 -10.33
CA PHE A 49 -4.57 7.41 -10.47
C PHE A 49 -4.60 8.55 -9.44
N ILE A 50 -5.76 9.17 -9.22
CA ILE A 50 -5.92 10.23 -8.22
C ILE A 50 -5.60 9.70 -6.83
N LEU A 51 -6.13 8.52 -6.46
CA LEU A 51 -5.86 7.88 -5.18
C LEU A 51 -4.36 7.57 -5.00
N LEU A 52 -3.73 7.00 -6.03
CA LEU A 52 -2.30 6.67 -5.99
C LEU A 52 -1.44 7.92 -5.75
N ILE A 53 -1.70 9.00 -6.47
CA ILE A 53 -0.95 10.26 -6.32
C ILE A 53 -1.24 10.91 -4.96
N LEU A 54 -2.48 10.87 -4.49
CA LEU A 54 -2.83 11.34 -3.16
C LEU A 54 -2.07 10.58 -2.06
N ILE A 55 -1.98 9.26 -2.16
CA ILE A 55 -1.21 8.42 -1.22
C ILE A 55 0.27 8.82 -1.23
N ILE A 56 0.86 8.99 -2.42
CA ILE A 56 2.26 9.42 -2.57
C ILE A 56 2.48 10.83 -2.00
N SER A 57 1.52 11.74 -2.17
CA SER A 57 1.60 13.11 -1.63
C SER A 57 1.59 13.16 -0.10
N LEU A 58 0.87 12.23 0.53
CA LEU A 58 0.83 12.12 1.98
C LEU A 58 2.15 11.61 2.56
N LYS A 59 2.86 10.73 1.83
CA LYS A 59 4.17 10.20 2.25
C LYS A 59 4.92 9.62 1.07
N SER A 60 6.11 10.16 0.82
CA SER A 60 6.98 9.78 -0.32
C SER A 60 7.32 8.28 -0.36
N PHE A 61 7.35 7.59 0.79
CA PHE A 61 7.56 6.15 0.89
C PHE A 61 6.59 5.34 0.01
N TYR A 62 5.34 5.80 -0.12
CA TYR A 62 4.34 5.09 -0.91
C TYR A 62 4.52 5.22 -2.43
N ILE A 63 5.60 5.85 -2.91
CA ILE A 63 5.96 5.81 -4.33
C ILE A 63 6.18 4.37 -4.83
N LEU A 64 6.58 3.46 -3.94
CA LEU A 64 6.71 2.03 -4.23
C LEU A 64 5.40 1.40 -4.72
N TYR A 65 4.25 1.97 -4.35
CA TYR A 65 2.94 1.50 -4.81
C TYR A 65 2.67 1.77 -6.30
N LEU A 66 3.55 2.52 -6.99
CA LEU A 66 3.54 2.57 -8.46
C LEU A 66 3.65 1.19 -9.11
N ILE A 67 4.20 0.19 -8.41
CA ILE A 67 4.25 -1.21 -8.89
C ILE A 67 2.85 -1.78 -9.17
N LEU A 68 1.80 -1.24 -8.55
CA LEU A 68 0.41 -1.63 -8.79
C LEU A 68 -0.11 -1.21 -10.19
N LEU A 69 0.64 -0.39 -10.93
CA LEU A 69 0.37 -0.13 -12.34
C LEU A 69 0.66 -1.35 -13.22
N PHE A 70 1.56 -2.23 -12.78
CA PHE A 70 1.95 -3.41 -13.55
C PHE A 70 0.77 -4.36 -13.85
N PRO A 71 -0.09 -4.76 -12.90
CA PRO A 71 -1.31 -5.52 -13.20
C PRO A 71 -2.20 -4.86 -14.26
N ILE A 72 -2.37 -3.54 -14.20
CA ILE A 72 -3.19 -2.79 -15.16
C ILE A 72 -2.59 -2.90 -16.55
N LEU A 73 -1.30 -2.59 -16.70
CA LEU A 73 -0.60 -2.66 -17.96
C LEU A 73 -0.60 -4.08 -18.55
N TYR A 74 -0.36 -5.09 -17.70
CA TYR A 74 -0.37 -6.49 -18.13
C TYR A 74 -1.72 -6.88 -18.75
N TYR A 75 -2.84 -6.56 -18.09
CA TYR A 75 -4.17 -6.91 -18.60
C TYR A 75 -4.57 -6.09 -19.83
N PHE A 76 -4.12 -4.86 -19.94
CA PHE A 76 -4.35 -4.04 -21.13
C PHE A 76 -3.65 -4.61 -22.37
N ILE A 77 -2.43 -5.04 -22.22
CA ILE A 77 -1.68 -5.65 -23.31
C ILE A 77 -2.30 -7.01 -23.66
N LYS A 78 -2.59 -7.85 -22.65
CA LYS A 78 -3.14 -9.19 -22.84
C LYS A 78 -4.51 -9.17 -23.50
N ASP A 79 -5.41 -8.31 -23.05
CA ASP A 79 -6.80 -8.24 -23.54
C ASP A 79 -6.93 -7.35 -24.78
N LYS A 80 -5.81 -6.87 -25.37
CA LYS A 80 -5.73 -5.96 -26.54
C LYS A 80 -6.57 -4.69 -26.38
N LYS A 81 -6.70 -4.19 -25.16
CA LYS A 81 -7.50 -3.02 -24.79
C LYS A 81 -6.73 -1.69 -24.90
N ILE A 82 -5.77 -1.59 -25.82
CA ILE A 82 -4.95 -0.39 -26.02
C ILE A 82 -5.80 0.87 -26.32
N ILE A 83 -6.98 0.67 -26.89
CA ILE A 83 -7.92 1.77 -27.16
C ILE A 83 -8.35 2.50 -25.88
N TYR A 84 -8.52 1.79 -24.78
CA TYR A 84 -8.87 2.37 -23.48
C TYR A 84 -7.75 3.22 -22.88
N VAL A 85 -6.48 2.87 -23.15
CA VAL A 85 -5.33 3.69 -22.75
C VAL A 85 -5.38 5.03 -23.42
N ARG A 86 -5.70 5.09 -24.71
CA ARG A 86 -5.86 6.35 -25.44
C ARG A 86 -6.98 7.21 -24.85
N ASP A 87 -8.11 6.60 -24.47
CA ASP A 87 -9.24 7.33 -23.89
C ASP A 87 -8.94 7.82 -22.47
N PHE A 88 -8.16 7.07 -21.71
CA PHE A 88 -7.63 7.50 -20.43
C PHE A 88 -6.68 8.69 -20.57
N LEU A 89 -5.72 8.63 -21.53
CA LEU A 89 -4.80 9.71 -21.79
C LEU A 89 -5.48 11.00 -22.32
N LYS A 90 -6.70 10.92 -22.84
CA LYS A 90 -7.50 12.11 -23.22
C LYS A 90 -8.23 12.75 -22.03
N ASN A 91 -8.20 12.14 -20.86
CA ASN A 91 -8.90 12.67 -19.70
C ASN A 91 -8.13 13.83 -19.06
N PRO A 92 -8.71 15.04 -18.94
CA PRO A 92 -8.03 16.18 -18.31
C PRO A 92 -7.64 15.92 -16.86
N LEU A 93 -8.39 15.12 -16.14
CA LEU A 93 -8.06 14.72 -14.75
C LEU A 93 -6.79 13.87 -14.67
N PHE A 94 -6.45 13.11 -15.72
CA PHE A 94 -5.16 12.41 -15.78
C PHE A 94 -4.01 13.41 -15.80
N TYR A 95 -4.10 14.44 -16.65
CA TYR A 95 -3.07 15.48 -16.73
C TYR A 95 -2.94 16.26 -15.44
N LEU A 96 -4.08 16.61 -14.80
CA LEU A 96 -4.07 17.28 -13.52
C LEU A 96 -3.36 16.43 -12.46
N SER A 97 -3.67 15.13 -12.39
CA SER A 97 -3.04 14.19 -11.47
C SER A 97 -1.54 14.03 -11.75
N PHE A 98 -1.17 13.94 -13.02
CA PHE A 98 0.23 13.84 -13.44
C PHE A 98 1.00 15.12 -13.10
N LEU A 99 0.42 16.29 -13.33
CA LEU A 99 1.01 17.59 -12.94
C LEU A 99 1.16 17.68 -11.41
N THR A 100 0.18 17.21 -10.65
CA THR A 100 0.28 17.12 -9.18
C THR A 100 1.44 16.24 -8.76
N PHE A 101 1.62 15.08 -9.41
CA PHE A 101 2.76 14.20 -9.14
C PHE A 101 4.11 14.89 -9.41
N ILE A 102 4.25 15.55 -10.57
CA ILE A 102 5.45 16.33 -10.88
C ILE A 102 5.67 17.44 -9.84
N PHE A 103 4.61 18.12 -9.44
CA PHE A 103 4.70 19.17 -8.41
C PHE A 103 5.20 18.63 -7.07
N ILE A 104 4.76 17.45 -6.65
CA ILE A 104 5.23 16.78 -5.42
C ILE A 104 6.74 16.50 -5.52
N LEU A 105 7.21 15.97 -6.65
CA LEU A 105 8.64 15.72 -6.88
C LEU A 105 9.45 17.03 -6.86
N LEU A 106 8.94 18.09 -7.45
CA LEU A 106 9.58 19.41 -7.43
C LEU A 106 9.63 20.00 -6.03
N VAL A 107 8.56 19.90 -5.24
CA VAL A 107 8.55 20.34 -3.83
C VAL A 107 9.61 19.61 -3.03
N ASN A 108 9.72 18.28 -3.16
CA ASN A 108 10.78 17.52 -2.52
C ASN A 108 12.17 17.96 -2.97
N PHE A 109 12.35 18.18 -4.28
CA PHE A 109 13.61 18.63 -4.85
C PHE A 109 14.01 20.01 -4.31
N PHE A 110 13.11 20.98 -4.29
CA PHE A 110 13.41 22.32 -3.78
C PHE A 110 13.65 22.35 -2.26
N ASN A 111 13.06 21.42 -1.52
CA ASN A 111 13.26 21.36 -0.08
C ASN A 111 14.55 20.61 0.35
N SER A 112 14.99 19.64 -0.44
CA SER A 112 16.08 18.74 -0.01
C SER A 112 17.17 18.49 -1.05
N GLY A 113 16.95 18.87 -2.30
CA GLY A 113 17.79 18.47 -3.42
C GLY A 113 17.48 17.07 -3.97
N CYS A 114 16.48 16.37 -3.39
CA CYS A 114 16.13 15.02 -3.79
C CYS A 114 14.71 14.97 -4.36
N LEU A 115 14.48 14.23 -5.45
CA LEU A 115 13.11 13.98 -5.94
C LEU A 115 12.30 13.14 -4.95
N ILE A 116 12.96 12.21 -4.26
CA ILE A 116 12.37 11.33 -3.25
C ILE A 116 13.30 11.29 -2.04
N TYR A 117 13.03 12.14 -1.03
CA TYR A 117 13.84 12.16 0.18
C TYR A 117 13.40 11.05 1.15
N PRO A 118 14.32 10.31 1.80
CA PRO A 118 15.78 10.40 1.77
C PRO A 118 16.47 9.35 0.87
N VAL A 119 15.99 9.14 -0.35
CA VAL A 119 16.55 8.15 -1.29
C VAL A 119 17.73 8.77 -2.05
N LYS A 120 18.96 8.44 -1.64
CA LYS A 120 20.22 9.02 -2.13
C LYS A 120 20.35 9.06 -3.66
N ILE A 121 19.93 8.00 -4.38
CA ILE A 121 20.03 7.92 -5.84
C ILE A 121 19.18 8.97 -6.57
N THR A 122 18.22 9.60 -5.88
CA THR A 122 17.33 10.63 -6.45
C THR A 122 17.78 12.05 -6.11
N CYS A 123 18.95 12.22 -5.49
CA CYS A 123 19.44 13.49 -4.97
C CYS A 123 20.53 14.09 -5.86
N PHE A 124 20.57 15.41 -5.90
CA PHE A 124 21.50 16.22 -6.69
C PHE A 124 22.31 17.13 -5.74
N GLU A 125 23.64 17.09 -5.81
CA GLU A 125 24.53 17.89 -4.93
C GLU A 125 24.93 19.24 -5.52
N ASN A 126 24.59 19.54 -6.77
CA ASN A 126 25.17 20.65 -7.51
C ASN A 126 24.63 22.05 -7.13
N PHE A 127 23.75 22.13 -6.13
CA PHE A 127 23.12 23.38 -5.73
C PHE A 127 23.50 23.75 -4.30
N SER A 128 23.69 25.04 -4.04
CA SER A 128 24.12 25.55 -2.73
C SER A 128 23.14 25.31 -1.57
N TRP A 129 21.91 24.99 -1.89
CA TRP A 129 20.81 24.77 -0.93
C TRP A 129 20.45 23.30 -0.71
N THR A 130 21.10 22.38 -1.41
CA THR A 130 20.81 20.95 -1.28
C THR A 130 21.41 20.36 -0.02
N ILE A 131 20.69 19.39 0.57
CA ILE A 131 21.18 18.62 1.72
C ILE A 131 22.37 17.75 1.27
N PRO A 132 23.51 17.76 1.98
CA PRO A 132 24.66 16.92 1.66
C PRO A 132 24.27 15.43 1.59
N LEU A 133 24.77 14.69 0.60
CA LEU A 133 24.46 13.24 0.44
C LEU A 133 24.82 12.40 1.66
N GLN A 134 25.80 12.83 2.45
CA GLN A 134 26.15 12.16 3.68
C GLN A 134 25.01 12.26 4.71
N GLU A 135 24.41 13.44 4.88
CA GLU A 135 23.27 13.64 5.78
C GLU A 135 22.03 12.88 5.30
N VAL A 136 21.77 12.88 3.97
CA VAL A 136 20.68 12.08 3.38
C VAL A 136 20.87 10.60 3.71
N SER A 137 22.09 10.07 3.57
CA SER A 137 22.40 8.68 3.87
C SER A 137 22.25 8.37 5.37
N GLN A 138 22.71 9.27 6.23
CA GLN A 138 22.53 9.12 7.67
C GLN A 138 21.06 9.11 8.07
N MET A 139 20.24 9.96 7.47
CA MET A 139 18.80 10.00 7.72
C MET A 139 18.10 8.73 7.26
N ASN A 140 18.45 8.20 6.07
CA ASN A 140 17.94 6.93 5.60
C ASN A 140 18.26 5.78 6.56
N ASN A 141 19.54 5.67 6.97
CA ASN A 141 19.99 4.68 7.93
C ASN A 141 19.28 4.82 9.29
N TRP A 142 19.01 6.06 9.72
CA TRP A 142 18.28 6.32 10.96
C TRP A 142 16.83 5.82 10.89
N TYR A 143 16.11 6.08 9.81
CA TYR A 143 14.75 5.57 9.64
C TYR A 143 14.69 4.04 9.60
N GLU A 144 15.64 3.42 8.91
CA GLU A 144 15.78 1.98 8.84
C GLU A 144 16.09 1.39 10.22
N GLN A 145 17.09 1.94 10.93
CA GLN A 145 17.46 1.53 12.27
C GLN A 145 16.30 1.67 13.26
N TRP A 146 15.63 2.82 13.25
CA TRP A 146 14.48 3.07 14.11
C TRP A 146 13.36 2.05 13.88
N SER A 147 13.08 1.75 12.63
CA SER A 147 12.05 0.77 12.23
C SER A 147 12.42 -0.65 12.64
N LYS A 148 13.65 -1.07 12.39
CA LYS A 148 14.21 -2.37 12.77
C LYS A 148 14.40 -2.53 14.27
N GLY A 149 14.56 -1.44 14.97
CA GLY A 149 14.77 -1.40 16.42
C GLY A 149 13.50 -1.40 17.28
N GLY A 150 12.34 -1.59 16.66
CA GLY A 150 11.06 -1.66 17.37
C GLY A 150 10.27 -0.37 17.40
N ALA A 151 10.67 0.64 16.59
CA ALA A 151 9.94 1.88 16.39
C ALA A 151 9.63 2.65 17.70
N GLY A 152 10.52 2.53 18.70
CA GLY A 152 10.42 3.19 20.00
C GLY A 152 11.26 4.45 20.08
N PRO A 153 10.89 5.45 20.93
CA PRO A 153 11.62 6.70 21.02
C PRO A 153 13.00 6.55 21.67
N ASN A 154 13.20 5.52 22.48
CA ASN A 154 14.44 5.32 23.26
C ASN A 154 15.35 4.23 22.68
N PHE A 155 15.04 3.76 21.45
CA PHE A 155 15.87 2.73 20.85
C PHE A 155 17.25 3.27 20.50
N ARG A 156 18.28 2.58 21.00
CA ARG A 156 19.68 2.87 20.76
C ARG A 156 20.43 1.56 20.49
N VAL A 157 21.36 1.59 19.56
CA VAL A 157 22.27 0.47 19.24
C VAL A 157 23.68 0.98 19.18
N ASP A 158 24.63 0.22 19.73
CA ASP A 158 26.03 0.61 19.78
C ASP A 158 26.65 0.73 18.38
N ASN A 159 26.30 -0.20 17.47
CA ASN A 159 26.78 -0.23 16.10
C ASN A 159 25.61 -0.27 15.11
N PRO A 160 25.01 0.91 14.77
CA PRO A 160 23.84 0.98 13.90
C PRO A 160 24.04 0.34 12.53
N GLU A 161 25.19 0.55 11.91
CA GLU A 161 25.49 0.05 10.58
C GLU A 161 25.54 -1.49 10.51
N ILE A 162 26.11 -2.13 11.53
CA ILE A 162 26.14 -3.60 11.64
C ILE A 162 24.75 -4.13 11.96
N TYR A 163 24.01 -3.41 12.81
CA TYR A 163 22.68 -3.81 13.25
C TYR A 163 21.67 -3.89 12.10
N ILE A 164 21.64 -2.90 11.21
CA ILE A 164 20.69 -2.85 10.09
C ILE A 164 21.03 -3.83 8.96
N GLN A 165 22.26 -4.36 8.92
CA GLN A 165 22.68 -5.25 7.84
C GLN A 165 22.01 -6.61 7.90
N LYS A 166 21.63 -7.11 6.73
CA LYS A 166 21.03 -8.45 6.54
C LYS A 166 19.84 -8.66 7.51
N PHE A 167 19.91 -9.68 8.36
CA PHE A 167 18.88 -10.05 9.34
C PHE A 167 19.37 -9.95 10.80
N ASN A 168 20.45 -9.21 11.07
CA ASN A 168 21.02 -9.08 12.43
C ASN A 168 20.01 -8.47 13.42
N TRP A 169 19.10 -7.63 12.94
CA TRP A 169 18.06 -6.95 13.71
C TRP A 169 16.86 -7.82 14.06
N VAL A 170 16.63 -8.94 13.36
CA VAL A 170 15.37 -9.72 13.44
C VAL A 170 15.11 -10.27 14.83
N GLY A 171 16.14 -10.81 15.50
CA GLY A 171 15.99 -11.35 16.86
C GLY A 171 15.48 -10.30 17.85
N ASN A 172 16.08 -9.11 17.83
CA ASN A 172 15.65 -7.99 18.67
C ASN A 172 14.27 -7.47 18.27
N TRP A 173 13.99 -7.34 16.97
CA TRP A 173 12.70 -6.91 16.47
C TRP A 173 11.55 -7.82 16.90
N ILE A 174 11.77 -9.16 16.89
CA ILE A 174 10.78 -10.13 17.36
C ILE A 174 10.45 -9.90 18.84
N THR A 175 11.45 -9.74 19.69
CA THR A 175 11.23 -9.59 21.13
C THR A 175 10.61 -8.24 21.49
N VAL A 176 11.07 -7.16 20.86
CA VAL A 176 10.68 -5.79 21.24
C VAL A 176 9.43 -5.31 20.51
N TYR A 177 9.26 -5.67 19.23
CA TYR A 177 8.21 -5.13 18.40
C TYR A 177 7.13 -6.15 17.99
N PHE A 178 7.55 -7.34 17.54
CA PHE A 178 6.58 -8.33 17.05
C PHE A 178 5.60 -8.73 18.16
N PHE A 179 6.08 -9.20 19.31
CA PHE A 179 5.21 -9.63 20.41
C PHE A 179 4.43 -8.49 21.08
N ASN A 180 4.89 -7.24 20.97
CA ASN A 180 4.21 -6.10 21.59
C ASN A 180 3.24 -5.35 20.67
N LYS A 181 3.37 -5.48 19.34
CA LYS A 181 2.58 -4.70 18.38
C LYS A 181 2.02 -5.54 17.24
N VAL A 182 2.87 -6.36 16.60
CA VAL A 182 2.46 -7.10 15.40
C VAL A 182 1.57 -8.28 15.77
N SER A 183 1.87 -9.00 16.86
CA SER A 183 1.05 -10.13 17.34
C SER A 183 -0.37 -9.70 17.67
N ASP A 184 -0.54 -8.61 18.43
CA ASP A 184 -1.87 -8.09 18.78
C ASP A 184 -2.66 -7.73 17.54
N PHE A 185 -2.01 -7.06 16.58
CA PHE A 185 -2.60 -6.73 15.30
C PHE A 185 -3.00 -7.99 14.50
N LEU A 186 -2.13 -9.00 14.43
CA LEU A 186 -2.41 -10.26 13.75
C LEU A 186 -3.59 -11.01 14.40
N TYR A 187 -3.63 -11.11 15.73
CA TYR A 187 -4.77 -11.71 16.42
C TYR A 187 -6.08 -10.98 16.09
N GLY A 188 -6.06 -9.65 16.09
CA GLY A 188 -7.23 -8.86 15.71
C GLY A 188 -7.69 -9.12 14.28
N ILE A 189 -6.77 -9.19 13.30
CA ILE A 189 -7.10 -9.49 11.90
C ILE A 189 -7.61 -10.92 11.73
N ILE A 190 -6.98 -11.90 12.36
CA ILE A 190 -7.40 -13.31 12.29
C ILE A 190 -8.80 -13.44 12.85
N PHE A 191 -9.07 -12.84 14.01
CA PHE A 191 -10.40 -12.86 14.63
C PHE A 191 -11.44 -12.19 13.72
N LEU A 192 -11.14 -11.02 13.16
CA LEU A 192 -12.03 -10.33 12.23
C LEU A 192 -12.26 -11.17 10.95
N SER A 193 -11.22 -11.79 10.43
CA SER A 193 -11.30 -12.68 9.28
C SER A 193 -12.21 -13.88 9.55
N PHE A 194 -12.13 -14.45 10.75
CA PHE A 194 -13.00 -15.54 11.18
C PHE A 194 -14.47 -15.12 11.27
N ILE A 195 -14.74 -13.95 11.85
CA ILE A 195 -16.10 -13.38 11.90
C ILE A 195 -16.66 -13.18 10.49
N LEU A 196 -15.88 -12.55 9.60
CA LEU A 196 -16.28 -12.33 8.21
C LEU A 196 -16.54 -13.66 7.49
N PHE A 197 -15.68 -14.66 7.75
CA PHE A 197 -15.86 -15.99 7.19
C PHE A 197 -17.17 -16.63 7.67
N VAL A 198 -17.50 -16.56 8.96
CA VAL A 198 -18.74 -17.11 9.52
C VAL A 198 -19.98 -16.39 8.96
N ILE A 199 -19.95 -15.07 8.90
CA ILE A 199 -21.09 -14.26 8.41
C ILE A 199 -21.35 -14.51 6.91
N PHE A 200 -20.32 -14.57 6.09
CA PHE A 200 -20.45 -14.66 4.64
C PHE A 200 -20.30 -16.08 4.10
N TYR A 201 -20.07 -17.08 4.96
CA TYR A 201 -19.98 -18.46 4.54
C TYR A 201 -21.37 -18.99 4.15
N SER A 202 -21.54 -19.35 2.87
CA SER A 202 -22.73 -20.05 2.38
C SER A 202 -22.37 -21.42 1.84
N LYS A 203 -23.14 -22.44 2.25
CA LYS A 203 -22.94 -23.82 1.81
C LYS A 203 -23.37 -24.07 0.36
N ASN A 204 -24.25 -23.23 -0.18
CA ASN A 204 -24.84 -23.38 -1.51
C ASN A 204 -24.25 -22.39 -2.50
N ASN A 205 -23.85 -22.90 -3.64
CA ASN A 205 -23.52 -22.28 -4.91
C ASN A 205 -22.04 -22.22 -5.26
N LYS A 206 -21.71 -23.11 -6.20
CA LYS A 206 -20.50 -23.05 -7.01
C LYS A 206 -20.78 -22.11 -8.20
N VAL A 207 -20.55 -20.83 -8.05
CA VAL A 207 -20.42 -19.94 -9.21
C VAL A 207 -18.95 -19.53 -9.26
N GLU A 208 -18.24 -20.13 -10.19
CA GLU A 208 -16.87 -19.74 -10.49
C GLU A 208 -16.90 -18.41 -11.25
N VAL A 209 -16.80 -17.30 -10.54
CA VAL A 209 -16.40 -16.04 -11.16
C VAL A 209 -14.90 -15.88 -10.86
N PRO A 210 -14.04 -16.22 -11.81
CA PRO A 210 -12.61 -15.98 -11.62
C PRO A 210 -12.39 -14.47 -11.63
N TYR A 211 -12.05 -13.89 -10.48
CA TYR A 211 -11.56 -12.52 -10.45
C TYR A 211 -10.23 -12.48 -11.20
N LYS A 212 -10.26 -11.87 -12.39
CA LYS A 212 -9.04 -11.65 -13.17
C LYS A 212 -8.06 -10.81 -12.34
N GLY A 213 -6.81 -11.13 -12.42
CA GLY A 213 -5.75 -10.30 -11.87
C GLY A 213 -5.47 -10.42 -10.38
N ILE A 214 -6.29 -11.12 -9.60
CA ILE A 214 -6.07 -11.20 -8.15
C ILE A 214 -4.72 -11.83 -7.79
N ILE A 215 -4.26 -12.82 -8.55
CA ILE A 215 -2.96 -13.46 -8.34
C ILE A 215 -1.83 -12.45 -8.57
N LEU A 216 -1.94 -11.65 -9.64
CA LEU A 216 -0.92 -10.66 -9.96
C LEU A 216 -0.88 -9.53 -8.94
N ILE A 217 -2.05 -9.05 -8.49
CA ILE A 217 -2.15 -8.09 -7.38
C ILE A 217 -1.52 -8.66 -6.11
N TYR A 218 -1.82 -9.92 -5.80
CA TYR A 218 -1.27 -10.60 -4.63
C TYR A 218 0.26 -10.71 -4.69
N LEU A 219 0.81 -11.03 -5.86
CA LEU A 219 2.26 -11.03 -6.07
C LEU A 219 2.89 -9.64 -5.86
N MET A 220 2.24 -8.57 -6.36
CA MET A 220 2.72 -7.20 -6.12
C MET A 220 2.66 -6.84 -4.63
N LEU A 221 1.62 -7.27 -3.92
CA LEU A 221 1.53 -7.07 -2.46
C LEU A 221 2.60 -7.85 -1.70
N ILE A 222 2.95 -9.07 -2.14
CA ILE A 222 4.07 -9.83 -1.55
C ILE A 222 5.40 -9.09 -1.77
N LEU A 223 5.64 -8.54 -2.95
CA LEU A 223 6.85 -7.76 -3.22
C LEU A 223 6.92 -6.52 -2.33
N LEU A 224 5.82 -5.77 -2.20
CA LEU A 224 5.74 -4.61 -1.29
C LEU A 224 5.92 -5.02 0.17
N PHE A 225 5.36 -6.16 0.58
CA PHE A 225 5.53 -6.71 1.93
C PHE A 225 6.98 -7.11 2.21
N THR A 226 7.65 -7.74 1.24
CA THR A 226 9.06 -8.13 1.37
C THR A 226 9.96 -6.91 1.50
N GLU A 227 9.72 -5.87 0.69
CA GLU A 227 10.42 -4.59 0.77
C GLU A 227 10.19 -3.92 2.13
N TRP A 228 8.93 -3.80 2.55
CA TRP A 228 8.56 -3.25 3.84
C TRP A 228 9.25 -3.99 5.00
N PHE A 229 9.18 -5.32 5.01
CA PHE A 229 9.78 -6.13 6.08
C PHE A 229 11.30 -5.98 6.13
N TYR A 230 11.96 -5.99 4.96
CA TYR A 230 13.42 -5.92 4.90
C TYR A 230 13.98 -4.56 5.28
N ASN A 231 13.34 -3.47 4.85
CA ASN A 231 13.86 -2.11 5.03
C ASN A 231 13.21 -1.37 6.22
N HIS A 232 11.89 -1.45 6.37
CA HIS A 232 11.15 -0.63 7.33
C HIS A 232 10.05 -1.41 8.05
N PRO A 233 10.37 -2.45 8.86
CA PRO A 233 9.40 -3.39 9.43
C PRO A 233 8.55 -2.81 10.58
N ALA A 234 8.28 -1.52 10.58
CA ALA A 234 7.33 -0.90 11.49
C ALA A 234 5.94 -0.78 10.84
N LEU A 235 4.88 -1.18 11.55
CA LEU A 235 3.50 -1.19 11.03
C LEU A 235 3.05 0.17 10.46
N ARG A 236 3.54 1.28 11.04
CA ARG A 236 3.26 2.64 10.56
C ARG A 236 3.80 2.93 9.15
N TYR A 237 4.82 2.21 8.68
CA TYR A 237 5.37 2.34 7.33
C TYR A 237 4.67 1.46 6.29
N GLY A 238 3.38 1.19 6.48
CA GLY A 238 2.56 0.43 5.52
C GLY A 238 2.29 -1.02 5.91
N GLY A 239 2.81 -1.49 7.05
CA GLY A 239 2.59 -2.87 7.49
C GLY A 239 1.13 -3.20 7.78
N TYR A 240 0.35 -2.27 8.34
CA TYR A 240 -1.07 -2.48 8.60
C TYR A 240 -1.87 -2.89 7.34
N PRO A 241 -1.89 -2.10 6.25
CA PRO A 241 -2.64 -2.48 5.07
C PRO A 241 -2.04 -3.68 4.34
N LEU A 242 -0.70 -3.83 4.30
CA LEU A 242 -0.07 -4.95 3.60
C LEU A 242 -0.44 -6.29 4.25
N ILE A 243 -0.28 -6.41 5.57
CA ILE A 243 -0.64 -7.63 6.30
C ILE A 243 -2.14 -7.91 6.19
N ALA A 244 -2.98 -6.88 6.35
CA ALA A 244 -4.42 -7.04 6.24
C ALA A 244 -4.86 -7.49 4.84
N LEU A 245 -4.32 -6.89 3.78
CA LEU A 245 -4.65 -7.26 2.39
C LEU A 245 -4.17 -8.65 2.03
N LEU A 246 -2.99 -9.07 2.50
CA LEU A 246 -2.49 -10.42 2.29
C LEU A 246 -3.39 -11.50 2.94
N LEU A 247 -4.09 -11.16 4.02
CA LEU A 247 -5.06 -12.07 4.66
C LEU A 247 -6.46 -11.94 4.06
N PHE A 248 -6.95 -10.72 3.82
CA PHE A 248 -8.34 -10.50 3.39
C PHE A 248 -8.58 -10.86 1.92
N LEU A 249 -7.62 -10.63 1.02
CA LEU A 249 -7.83 -10.92 -0.41
C LEU A 249 -8.10 -12.41 -0.69
N PRO A 250 -7.33 -13.38 -0.16
CA PRO A 250 -7.64 -14.80 -0.33
C PRO A 250 -8.99 -15.19 0.27
N ILE A 251 -9.34 -14.64 1.44
CA ILE A 251 -10.63 -14.90 2.09
C ILE A 251 -11.77 -14.33 1.24
N ALA A 252 -11.64 -13.09 0.78
CA ALA A 252 -12.63 -12.45 -0.10
C ALA A 252 -12.82 -13.23 -1.39
N GLN A 253 -11.74 -13.70 -2.01
CA GLN A 253 -11.80 -14.55 -3.19
C GLN A 253 -12.51 -15.87 -2.92
N TYR A 254 -12.24 -16.50 -1.79
CA TYR A 254 -12.89 -17.75 -1.40
C TYR A 254 -14.38 -17.54 -1.16
N LEU A 255 -14.77 -16.50 -0.44
CA LEU A 255 -16.15 -16.18 -0.11
C LEU A 255 -16.95 -15.76 -1.36
N SER A 256 -16.35 -15.00 -2.27
CA SER A 256 -17.02 -14.55 -3.51
C SER A 256 -17.43 -15.71 -4.40
N LYS A 257 -16.66 -16.80 -4.45
CA LYS A 257 -17.01 -18.02 -5.17
C LYS A 257 -18.26 -18.70 -4.63
N LYS A 258 -18.63 -18.44 -3.37
CA LYS A 258 -19.75 -19.11 -2.69
C LYS A 258 -21.05 -18.29 -2.64
N ASN A 259 -20.98 -16.96 -2.72
CA ASN A 259 -22.11 -16.06 -2.37
C ASN A 259 -22.73 -15.27 -3.52
N TYR A 260 -22.40 -15.54 -4.76
CA TYR A 260 -22.77 -14.66 -5.89
C TYR A 260 -24.29 -14.48 -6.15
N LEU A 261 -25.15 -15.36 -5.67
CA LEU A 261 -26.58 -15.31 -6.00
C LEU A 261 -27.50 -14.59 -5.00
N ASN A 262 -27.09 -14.38 -3.76
CA ASN A 262 -28.00 -13.83 -2.74
C ASN A 262 -27.94 -12.31 -2.57
N PHE A 263 -26.93 -11.63 -3.11
CA PHE A 263 -26.78 -10.18 -2.94
C PHE A 263 -27.68 -9.34 -3.86
N ASN A 264 -28.05 -9.88 -5.02
CA ASN A 264 -28.85 -9.13 -6.02
C ASN A 264 -30.34 -9.10 -5.72
N THR A 265 -30.86 -9.96 -4.86
CA THR A 265 -32.31 -10.00 -4.53
C THR A 265 -32.69 -9.14 -3.34
N ASN A 266 -31.76 -8.85 -2.42
CA ASN A 266 -32.08 -8.12 -1.19
C ASN A 266 -31.84 -6.58 -1.28
N ILE A 267 -31.11 -6.09 -2.30
CA ILE A 267 -30.89 -4.64 -2.48
C ILE A 267 -32.09 -3.97 -3.18
N ARG A 268 -33.01 -4.74 -3.79
CA ARG A 268 -34.25 -4.19 -4.39
C ARG A 268 -35.42 -4.06 -3.43
N ALA A 269 -35.25 -4.41 -2.16
CA ALA A 269 -36.36 -4.44 -1.18
C ALA A 269 -36.26 -3.33 -0.10
N TYR A 270 -35.35 -2.36 -0.24
CA TYR A 270 -35.30 -1.19 0.65
C TYR A 270 -35.14 0.11 -0.14
#